data_2bf5a47338cd8a424ecded30f59b2a19
#
_entry.id   2bf5a47338cd8a424ecded30f59b2a19
#
_cell.length_a   1.000
_cell.length_b   1.000
_cell.length_c   1.000
_cell.angle_alpha   90.00
_cell.angle_beta   90.00
_cell.angle_gamma   90.00
#
_symmetry.space_group_name_H-M   'P 1'
#
loop_
_entity.id
_entity.type
_entity.pdbx_description
1 polymer ?
#
loop_
_entity_poly.entity_id
_entity_poly.type
_entity_poly.pdbx_seq_one_letter_code
_entity_poly.pdbx_strand_id
1 'polypeptide(L)'
;MLPNYGGNPSETYPKSNAAARRALELDPLLAHPHAVLGSNEMEYDWDVAGGEAEYRKAFELDPNDATARHWYAEDIGWIGGREQEAIAEVNRARQLDPLSPIITSSVGTVHIEVRQYDRAIETCKKSANENPTFAQARLCLAQAHWGKRMYPQAIEEFRTYGQLSGDRNDSDFVSAMGQGFRSAGWKGALSKAIETRKAQRKTGYSSAYQIAAMYADLEDKDEAFKWLNTAYQERDVGLLSLKTDFRLDALRSDPRLAELVRKVGLPK
;
A
#
# COMPACT_ATOMS: atom_id res chain seq x y z
N MET A 1 -8.90 5.96 12.80
CA MET A 1 -7.49 5.68 12.43
C MET A 1 -7.55 4.46 11.53
N LEU A 2 -7.11 4.58 10.29
CA LEU A 2 -7.15 3.46 9.34
C LEU A 2 -6.20 2.35 9.80
N PRO A 3 -6.59 1.07 9.64
CA PRO A 3 -5.80 -0.08 10.08
C PRO A 3 -4.42 -0.20 9.41
N ASN A 4 -4.22 0.38 8.23
CA ASN A 4 -3.04 0.23 7.37
C ASN A 4 -1.75 0.84 7.91
N TYR A 5 -1.79 1.61 8.99
CA TYR A 5 -0.62 2.28 9.52
C TYR A 5 -0.01 1.53 10.71
N GLY A 6 0.50 0.32 10.48
CA GLY A 6 1.42 -0.38 11.40
C GLY A 6 0.79 -1.25 12.49
N GLY A 7 -0.54 -1.44 12.48
CA GLY A 7 -1.22 -2.36 13.40
C GLY A 7 -1.36 -3.79 12.85
N ASN A 8 -1.56 -4.76 13.76
CA ASN A 8 -1.93 -6.11 13.37
C ASN A 8 -3.32 -6.11 12.72
N PRO A 9 -3.47 -6.52 11.43
CA PRO A 9 -4.77 -6.50 10.76
C PRO A 9 -5.88 -7.21 11.53
N SER A 10 -5.62 -8.37 12.11
CA SER A 10 -6.61 -9.15 12.89
C SER A 10 -7.12 -8.43 14.13
N GLU A 11 -6.42 -7.41 14.61
CA GLU A 11 -6.82 -6.62 15.77
C GLU A 11 -7.46 -5.28 15.38
N THR A 12 -6.98 -4.67 14.29
CA THR A 12 -7.34 -3.31 13.91
C THR A 12 -8.61 -3.25 13.07
N TYR A 13 -8.77 -4.15 12.08
CA TYR A 13 -9.94 -4.15 11.19
C TYR A 13 -11.26 -4.48 11.91
N PRO A 14 -11.35 -5.49 12.81
CA PRO A 14 -12.57 -5.71 13.58
C PRO A 14 -12.99 -4.50 14.44
N LYS A 15 -12.04 -3.79 15.02
CA LYS A 15 -12.31 -2.57 15.80
C LYS A 15 -12.79 -1.42 14.91
N SER A 16 -12.18 -1.26 13.73
CA SER A 16 -12.57 -0.27 12.73
C SER A 16 -14.02 -0.54 12.26
N ASN A 17 -14.33 -1.79 11.90
CA ASN A 17 -15.67 -2.22 11.50
C ASN A 17 -16.71 -1.96 12.60
N ALA A 18 -16.40 -2.31 13.85
CA ALA A 18 -17.30 -2.07 14.97
C ALA A 18 -17.58 -0.58 15.17
N ALA A 19 -16.56 0.28 15.05
CA ALA A 19 -16.71 1.72 15.19
C ALA A 19 -17.55 2.32 14.05
N ALA A 20 -17.30 1.89 12.79
CA ALA A 20 -18.07 2.35 11.64
C ALA A 20 -19.54 1.93 11.73
N ARG A 21 -19.81 0.67 12.06
CA ARG A 21 -21.18 0.17 12.27
C ARG A 21 -21.89 0.92 13.41
N ARG A 22 -21.18 1.20 14.50
CA ARG A 22 -21.74 1.98 15.63
C ARG A 22 -22.09 3.40 15.22
N ALA A 23 -21.29 4.03 14.37
CA ALA A 23 -21.59 5.36 13.83
C ALA A 23 -22.87 5.34 12.98
N LEU A 24 -23.05 4.31 12.15
CA LEU A 24 -24.26 4.14 11.31
C LEU A 24 -25.52 3.81 12.13
N GLU A 25 -25.39 3.13 13.27
CA GLU A 25 -26.51 2.94 14.19
C GLU A 25 -27.00 4.26 14.80
N LEU A 26 -26.08 5.22 15.01
CA LEU A 26 -26.42 6.54 15.57
C LEU A 26 -26.93 7.50 14.52
N ASP A 27 -26.36 7.45 13.32
CA ASP A 27 -26.79 8.24 12.16
C ASP A 27 -26.51 7.46 10.85
N PRO A 28 -27.55 6.84 10.26
CA PRO A 28 -27.41 6.06 9.03
C PRO A 28 -27.14 6.89 7.77
N LEU A 29 -27.13 8.24 7.85
CA LEU A 29 -26.82 9.13 6.73
C LEU A 29 -25.37 9.60 6.70
N LEU A 30 -24.52 9.10 7.59
CA LEU A 30 -23.09 9.39 7.57
C LEU A 30 -22.41 8.68 6.40
N ALA A 31 -21.82 9.42 5.47
CA ALA A 31 -21.10 8.88 4.31
C ALA A 31 -19.79 8.18 4.71
N HIS A 32 -18.98 8.81 5.56
CA HIS A 32 -17.64 8.36 5.87
C HIS A 32 -17.55 6.94 6.50
N PRO A 33 -18.45 6.52 7.42
CA PRO A 33 -18.44 5.14 7.91
C PRO A 33 -18.66 4.09 6.82
N HIS A 34 -19.45 4.38 5.79
CA HIS A 34 -19.60 3.51 4.62
C HIS A 34 -18.27 3.38 3.86
N ALA A 35 -17.52 4.48 3.65
CA ALA A 35 -16.20 4.41 3.05
C ALA A 35 -15.20 3.57 3.89
N VAL A 36 -15.26 3.69 5.23
CA VAL A 36 -14.45 2.85 6.14
C VAL A 36 -14.80 1.37 5.99
N LEU A 37 -16.10 1.02 5.94
CA LEU A 37 -16.53 -0.37 5.72
C LEU A 37 -16.09 -0.86 4.34
N GLY A 38 -16.23 -0.04 3.31
CA GLY A 38 -15.81 -0.37 1.95
C GLY A 38 -14.33 -0.72 1.84
N SER A 39 -13.46 0.10 2.41
CA SER A 39 -12.02 -0.17 2.47
C SER A 39 -11.72 -1.44 3.27
N ASN A 40 -12.32 -1.58 4.45
CA ASN A 40 -12.09 -2.74 5.31
C ASN A 40 -12.55 -4.07 4.66
N GLU A 41 -13.70 -4.08 3.98
CA GLU A 41 -14.21 -5.27 3.27
C GLU A 41 -13.27 -5.66 2.11
N MET A 42 -12.78 -4.69 1.33
CA MET A 42 -11.81 -4.97 0.26
C MET A 42 -10.47 -5.46 0.82
N GLU A 43 -9.90 -4.74 1.78
CA GLU A 43 -8.54 -4.95 2.24
C GLU A 43 -8.38 -6.17 3.16
N TYR A 44 -9.34 -6.40 4.06
CA TYR A 44 -9.23 -7.44 5.08
C TYR A 44 -10.12 -8.65 4.81
N ASP A 45 -11.37 -8.43 4.40
CA ASP A 45 -12.29 -9.52 4.11
C ASP A 45 -12.11 -10.09 2.70
N TRP A 46 -11.42 -9.33 1.81
CA TRP A 46 -11.24 -9.61 0.39
C TRP A 46 -12.57 -9.69 -0.37
N ASP A 47 -13.61 -9.05 0.16
CA ASP A 47 -14.90 -8.90 -0.47
C ASP A 47 -14.94 -7.62 -1.32
N VAL A 48 -14.41 -7.73 -2.53
CA VAL A 48 -14.36 -6.59 -3.47
C VAL A 48 -15.77 -6.08 -3.80
N ALA A 49 -16.74 -6.99 -3.97
CA ALA A 49 -18.10 -6.61 -4.35
C ALA A 49 -18.85 -5.91 -3.21
N GLY A 50 -18.71 -6.43 -1.97
CA GLY A 50 -19.24 -5.79 -0.77
C GLY A 50 -18.63 -4.42 -0.54
N GLY A 51 -17.30 -4.32 -0.60
CA GLY A 51 -16.61 -3.05 -0.44
C GLY A 51 -17.00 -2.00 -1.47
N GLU A 52 -17.19 -2.40 -2.75
CA GLU A 52 -17.73 -1.49 -3.77
C GLU A 52 -19.14 -1.00 -3.47
N ALA A 53 -19.99 -1.87 -2.93
CA ALA A 53 -21.34 -1.47 -2.55
C ALA A 53 -21.34 -0.43 -1.43
N GLU A 54 -20.46 -0.60 -0.44
CA GLU A 54 -20.26 0.36 0.65
C GLU A 54 -19.67 1.69 0.14
N TYR A 55 -18.67 1.66 -0.73
CA TYR A 55 -18.15 2.89 -1.35
C TYR A 55 -19.20 3.62 -2.19
N ARG A 56 -20.02 2.89 -2.96
CA ARG A 56 -21.12 3.47 -3.72
C ARG A 56 -22.10 4.19 -2.81
N LYS A 57 -22.43 3.58 -1.65
CA LYS A 57 -23.28 4.18 -0.63
C LYS A 57 -22.67 5.47 -0.07
N ALA A 58 -21.36 5.46 0.21
CA ALA A 58 -20.65 6.66 0.65
C ALA A 58 -20.75 7.79 -0.39
N PHE A 59 -20.56 7.48 -1.68
CA PHE A 59 -20.63 8.47 -2.75
C PHE A 59 -22.05 8.97 -3.04
N GLU A 60 -23.08 8.17 -2.78
CA GLU A 60 -24.48 8.60 -2.84
C GLU A 60 -24.81 9.62 -1.73
N LEU A 61 -24.28 9.40 -0.52
CA LEU A 61 -24.51 10.26 0.65
C LEU A 61 -23.65 11.53 0.61
N ASP A 62 -22.39 11.42 0.22
CA ASP A 62 -21.48 12.56 0.00
C ASP A 62 -20.63 12.38 -1.26
N PRO A 63 -21.09 12.93 -2.41
CA PRO A 63 -20.34 12.88 -3.67
C PRO A 63 -18.98 13.63 -3.63
N ASN A 64 -18.76 14.47 -2.62
CA ASN A 64 -17.58 15.32 -2.49
C ASN A 64 -16.63 14.87 -1.39
N ASP A 65 -16.83 13.69 -0.77
CA ASP A 65 -15.85 13.11 0.15
C ASP A 65 -14.56 12.74 -0.59
N ALA A 66 -13.59 13.66 -0.54
CA ALA A 66 -12.28 13.48 -1.16
C ALA A 66 -11.51 12.30 -0.56
N THR A 67 -11.71 12.03 0.75
CA THR A 67 -11.07 10.93 1.47
C THR A 67 -11.59 9.58 0.98
N ALA A 68 -12.91 9.41 0.91
CA ALA A 68 -13.51 8.18 0.40
C ALA A 68 -13.06 7.87 -1.05
N ARG A 69 -12.96 8.91 -1.90
CA ARG A 69 -12.53 8.75 -3.29
C ARG A 69 -11.08 8.32 -3.43
N HIS A 70 -10.17 8.89 -2.63
CA HIS A 70 -8.78 8.48 -2.75
C HIS A 70 -8.55 7.07 -2.20
N TRP A 71 -9.23 6.65 -1.13
CA TRP A 71 -9.18 5.27 -0.64
C TRP A 71 -9.68 4.28 -1.68
N TYR A 72 -10.86 4.55 -2.24
CA TYR A 72 -11.40 3.72 -3.32
C TYR A 72 -10.44 3.60 -4.51
N ALA A 73 -9.81 4.72 -4.90
CA ALA A 73 -8.85 4.73 -5.99
C ALA A 73 -7.60 3.87 -5.70
N GLU A 74 -7.09 3.92 -4.46
CA GLU A 74 -5.96 3.08 -4.05
C GLU A 74 -6.35 1.60 -4.03
N ASP A 75 -7.51 1.26 -3.45
CA ASP A 75 -8.00 -0.12 -3.36
C ASP A 75 -8.14 -0.75 -4.75
N ILE A 76 -8.82 -0.08 -5.69
CA ILE A 76 -8.98 -0.60 -7.06
C ILE A 76 -7.67 -0.57 -7.86
N GLY A 77 -6.76 0.34 -7.53
CA GLY A 77 -5.40 0.38 -8.08
C GLY A 77 -4.59 -0.86 -7.67
N TRP A 78 -4.65 -1.25 -6.40
CA TRP A 78 -3.99 -2.46 -5.89
C TRP A 78 -4.58 -3.74 -6.49
N ILE A 79 -5.90 -3.85 -6.60
CA ILE A 79 -6.58 -5.00 -7.20
C ILE A 79 -6.21 -5.17 -8.67
N GLY A 80 -6.05 -4.08 -9.40
CA GLY A 80 -5.69 -4.03 -10.82
C GLY A 80 -6.83 -4.38 -11.78
N GLY A 81 -6.60 -4.11 -13.06
CA GLY A 81 -7.59 -4.32 -14.13
C GLY A 81 -8.58 -3.17 -14.29
N ARG A 82 -8.45 -2.09 -13.50
CA ARG A 82 -9.31 -0.89 -13.53
C ARG A 82 -8.48 0.40 -13.50
N GLU A 83 -7.38 0.41 -14.20
CA GLU A 83 -6.36 1.47 -14.14
C GLU A 83 -6.92 2.87 -14.48
N GLN A 84 -7.80 2.95 -15.48
CA GLN A 84 -8.41 4.22 -15.88
C GLN A 84 -9.34 4.78 -14.81
N GLU A 85 -10.07 3.91 -14.15
CA GLU A 85 -10.97 4.28 -13.07
C GLU A 85 -10.19 4.73 -11.84
N ALA A 86 -9.16 3.98 -11.42
CA ALA A 86 -8.29 4.37 -10.32
C ALA A 86 -7.68 5.76 -10.54
N ILE A 87 -7.17 6.02 -11.75
CA ILE A 87 -6.64 7.34 -12.13
C ILE A 87 -7.73 8.43 -12.11
N ALA A 88 -8.93 8.13 -12.57
CA ALA A 88 -10.03 9.09 -12.58
C ALA A 88 -10.46 9.48 -11.16
N GLU A 89 -10.66 8.49 -10.27
CA GLU A 89 -11.11 8.71 -8.89
C GLU A 89 -10.07 9.44 -8.05
N VAL A 90 -8.77 9.07 -8.14
CA VAL A 90 -7.74 9.78 -7.39
C VAL A 90 -7.55 11.23 -7.88
N ASN A 91 -7.72 11.48 -9.18
CA ASN A 91 -7.71 12.86 -9.70
C ASN A 91 -8.96 13.64 -9.27
N ARG A 92 -10.11 12.97 -9.15
CA ARG A 92 -11.33 13.60 -8.60
C ARG A 92 -11.14 13.95 -7.12
N ALA A 93 -10.55 13.07 -6.33
CA ALA A 93 -10.19 13.36 -4.94
C ALA A 93 -9.29 14.61 -4.85
N ARG A 94 -8.24 14.69 -5.70
CA ARG A 94 -7.35 15.86 -5.74
C ARG A 94 -8.04 17.16 -6.18
N GLN A 95 -9.06 17.09 -7.05
CA GLN A 95 -9.84 18.27 -7.40
C GLN A 95 -10.70 18.77 -6.23
N LEU A 96 -11.19 17.85 -5.40
CA LEU A 96 -12.01 18.17 -4.22
C LEU A 96 -11.18 18.73 -3.06
N ASP A 97 -9.99 18.19 -2.86
CA ASP A 97 -9.03 18.69 -1.85
C ASP A 97 -7.62 18.81 -2.45
N PRO A 98 -7.33 19.92 -3.15
CA PRO A 98 -6.07 20.13 -3.86
C PRO A 98 -4.88 20.42 -2.93
N LEU A 99 -5.14 20.77 -1.67
CA LEU A 99 -4.10 21.10 -0.70
C LEU A 99 -3.70 19.91 0.18
N SER A 100 -4.41 18.80 0.10
CA SER A 100 -4.11 17.60 0.86
C SER A 100 -2.82 16.93 0.38
N PRO A 101 -1.76 16.86 1.22
CA PRO A 101 -0.52 16.20 0.84
C PRO A 101 -0.68 14.68 0.72
N ILE A 102 -1.60 14.08 1.50
CA ILE A 102 -1.88 12.63 1.41
C ILE A 102 -2.55 12.30 0.07
N ILE A 103 -3.58 13.05 -0.35
CA ILE A 103 -4.26 12.82 -1.63
C ILE A 103 -3.29 13.05 -2.81
N THR A 104 -2.43 14.07 -2.73
CA THR A 104 -1.40 14.29 -3.76
C THR A 104 -0.43 13.11 -3.84
N SER A 105 -0.03 12.52 -2.70
CA SER A 105 0.81 11.32 -2.67
C SER A 105 0.06 10.10 -3.19
N SER A 106 -1.23 9.94 -2.88
CA SER A 106 -2.08 8.86 -3.40
C SER A 106 -2.19 8.88 -4.93
N VAL A 107 -2.23 10.08 -5.55
CA VAL A 107 -2.10 10.16 -7.03
C VAL A 107 -0.80 9.50 -7.51
N GLY A 108 0.31 9.73 -6.80
CA GLY A 108 1.58 9.09 -7.10
C GLY A 108 1.55 7.58 -6.88
N THR A 109 0.95 7.12 -5.78
CA THR A 109 0.77 5.70 -5.45
C THR A 109 -0.02 4.98 -6.55
N VAL A 110 -1.19 5.52 -6.95
CA VAL A 110 -1.98 4.95 -8.04
C VAL A 110 -1.17 4.88 -9.35
N HIS A 111 -0.36 5.91 -9.65
CA HIS A 111 0.51 5.84 -10.82
C HIS A 111 1.60 4.76 -10.70
N ILE A 112 2.10 4.43 -9.49
CA ILE A 112 3.03 3.30 -9.29
C ILE A 112 2.32 1.98 -9.61
N GLU A 113 1.12 1.77 -9.09
CA GLU A 113 0.34 0.54 -9.28
C GLU A 113 0.02 0.29 -10.76
N VAL A 114 -0.28 1.35 -11.51
CA VAL A 114 -0.51 1.26 -12.97
C VAL A 114 0.78 1.40 -13.79
N ARG A 115 1.96 1.32 -13.16
CA ARG A 115 3.30 1.34 -13.76
C ARG A 115 3.66 2.62 -14.53
N GLN A 116 3.02 3.73 -14.23
CA GLN A 116 3.32 5.05 -14.79
C GLN A 116 4.34 5.79 -13.91
N TYR A 117 5.52 5.19 -13.72
CA TYR A 117 6.52 5.64 -12.74
C TYR A 117 7.00 7.08 -12.97
N ASP A 118 7.09 7.57 -14.21
CA ASP A 118 7.49 8.96 -14.48
C ASP A 118 6.48 9.95 -13.93
N ARG A 119 5.17 9.66 -14.09
CA ARG A 119 4.09 10.46 -13.51
C ARG A 119 4.07 10.36 -11.99
N ALA A 120 4.34 9.17 -11.45
CA ALA A 120 4.49 8.99 -10.02
C ALA A 120 5.61 9.86 -9.45
N ILE A 121 6.81 9.83 -10.06
CA ILE A 121 7.96 10.64 -9.63
C ILE A 121 7.61 12.14 -9.69
N GLU A 122 7.01 12.62 -10.78
CA GLU A 122 6.61 14.02 -10.92
C GLU A 122 5.65 14.44 -9.79
N THR A 123 4.60 13.64 -9.57
CA THR A 123 3.57 13.94 -8.57
C THR A 123 4.10 13.88 -7.15
N CYS A 124 4.85 12.82 -6.79
CA CYS A 124 5.38 12.68 -5.44
C CYS A 124 6.47 13.72 -5.16
N LYS A 125 7.27 14.11 -6.17
CA LYS A 125 8.24 15.20 -6.06
C LYS A 125 7.56 16.53 -5.80
N LYS A 126 6.43 16.81 -6.46
CA LYS A 126 5.62 17.98 -6.18
C LYS A 126 5.14 17.97 -4.74
N SER A 127 4.53 16.87 -4.28
CA SER A 127 4.07 16.72 -2.89
C SER A 127 5.21 16.93 -1.88
N ALA A 128 6.38 16.34 -2.12
CA ALA A 128 7.56 16.47 -1.24
C ALA A 128 8.15 17.88 -1.20
N ASN A 129 8.04 18.64 -2.29
CA ASN A 129 8.51 20.03 -2.35
C ASN A 129 7.55 20.99 -1.65
N GLU A 130 6.24 20.79 -1.83
CA GLU A 130 5.18 21.60 -1.21
C GLU A 130 5.06 21.30 0.28
N ASN A 131 5.36 20.05 0.69
CA ASN A 131 5.26 19.58 2.07
C ASN A 131 6.55 18.85 2.49
N PRO A 132 7.66 19.54 2.76
CA PRO A 132 8.98 18.92 2.96
C PRO A 132 9.08 17.96 4.15
N THR A 133 8.20 18.11 5.15
CA THR A 133 8.14 17.26 6.35
C THR A 133 7.14 16.10 6.23
N PHE A 134 6.42 16.00 5.13
CA PHE A 134 5.45 14.93 4.90
C PHE A 134 6.15 13.65 4.43
N ALA A 135 6.35 12.71 5.35
CA ALA A 135 7.12 11.49 5.12
C ALA A 135 6.59 10.65 3.94
N GLN A 136 5.27 10.54 3.78
CA GLN A 136 4.66 9.70 2.75
C GLN A 136 5.01 10.12 1.33
N ALA A 137 5.25 11.42 1.08
CA ALA A 137 5.72 11.88 -0.22
C ALA A 137 7.11 11.32 -0.56
N ARG A 138 7.99 11.17 0.44
CA ARG A 138 9.31 10.56 0.28
C ARG A 138 9.22 9.05 0.06
N LEU A 139 8.32 8.38 0.77
CA LEU A 139 8.04 6.95 0.55
C LEU A 139 7.53 6.71 -0.88
N CYS A 140 6.60 7.54 -1.36
CA CYS A 140 6.10 7.48 -2.73
C CYS A 140 7.24 7.64 -3.76
N LEU A 141 8.13 8.62 -3.58
CA LEU A 141 9.30 8.80 -4.45
C LEU A 141 10.23 7.58 -4.43
N ALA A 142 10.50 7.04 -3.24
CA ALA A 142 11.35 5.86 -3.08
C ALA A 142 10.78 4.66 -3.85
N GLN A 143 9.48 4.40 -3.73
CA GLN A 143 8.79 3.32 -4.43
C GLN A 143 8.77 3.54 -5.96
N ALA A 144 8.51 4.76 -6.42
CA ALA A 144 8.51 5.09 -7.84
C ALA A 144 9.91 4.92 -8.45
N HIS A 145 10.96 5.38 -7.76
CA HIS A 145 12.34 5.15 -8.18
C HIS A 145 12.70 3.67 -8.17
N TRP A 146 12.24 2.90 -7.18
CA TRP A 146 12.42 1.45 -7.14
C TRP A 146 11.78 0.78 -8.35
N GLY A 147 10.52 1.09 -8.66
CA GLY A 147 9.81 0.56 -9.84
C GLY A 147 10.54 0.87 -11.16
N LYS A 148 11.20 2.02 -11.25
CA LYS A 148 12.08 2.39 -12.38
C LYS A 148 13.48 1.80 -12.30
N ARG A 149 13.81 1.02 -11.27
CA ARG A 149 15.16 0.49 -11.01
C ARG A 149 16.23 1.58 -10.84
N MET A 150 15.82 2.77 -10.44
CA MET A 150 16.70 3.90 -10.07
C MET A 150 17.13 3.76 -8.60
N TYR A 151 17.87 2.69 -8.31
CA TYR A 151 18.17 2.25 -6.94
C TYR A 151 18.91 3.27 -6.07
N PRO A 152 19.92 4.01 -6.58
CA PRO A 152 20.56 5.06 -5.78
C PRO A 152 19.58 6.12 -5.30
N GLN A 153 18.66 6.55 -6.19
CA GLN A 153 17.64 7.54 -5.86
C GLN A 153 16.61 6.96 -4.87
N ALA A 154 16.19 5.70 -5.08
CA ALA A 154 15.29 5.03 -4.14
C ALA A 154 15.86 4.99 -2.72
N ILE A 155 17.14 4.64 -2.56
CA ILE A 155 17.83 4.60 -1.25
C ILE A 155 17.87 5.98 -0.60
N GLU A 156 18.13 7.05 -1.36
CA GLU A 156 18.17 8.41 -0.83
C GLU A 156 16.79 8.86 -0.32
N GLU A 157 15.73 8.57 -1.08
CA GLU A 157 14.37 8.91 -0.67
C GLU A 157 13.91 8.04 0.52
N PHE A 158 14.25 6.75 0.56
CA PHE A 158 14.02 5.91 1.74
C PHE A 158 14.73 6.46 2.97
N ARG A 159 15.99 6.91 2.85
CA ARG A 159 16.72 7.54 3.96
C ARG A 159 15.99 8.76 4.49
N THR A 160 15.52 9.63 3.59
CA THR A 160 14.76 10.83 3.97
C THR A 160 13.41 10.46 4.61
N TYR A 161 12.72 9.47 4.06
CA TYR A 161 11.49 8.91 4.66
C TYR A 161 11.73 8.47 6.11
N GLY A 162 12.75 7.66 6.37
CA GLY A 162 13.05 7.16 7.71
C GLY A 162 13.40 8.25 8.72
N GLN A 163 13.95 9.39 8.26
CA GLN A 163 14.20 10.56 9.12
C GLN A 163 12.91 11.31 9.47
N LEU A 164 11.93 11.29 8.59
CA LEU A 164 10.67 12.04 8.72
C LEU A 164 9.54 11.21 9.35
N SER A 165 9.56 9.89 9.22
CA SER A 165 8.45 9.01 9.65
C SER A 165 8.19 9.06 11.16
N GLY A 166 9.23 9.32 11.96
CA GLY A 166 9.14 9.29 13.42
C GLY A 166 8.97 7.86 13.99
N ASP A 167 8.86 6.85 13.14
CA ASP A 167 8.77 5.44 13.55
C ASP A 167 10.15 4.78 13.56
N ARG A 168 10.48 4.13 14.69
CA ARG A 168 11.77 3.47 14.88
C ARG A 168 11.95 2.28 13.94
N ASN A 169 10.89 1.50 13.71
CA ASN A 169 10.96 0.33 12.85
C ASN A 169 11.26 0.73 11.40
N ASP A 170 10.66 1.84 10.94
CA ASP A 170 10.96 2.38 9.61
C ASP A 170 12.38 2.94 9.53
N SER A 171 12.83 3.67 10.55
CA SER A 171 14.19 4.19 10.61
C SER A 171 15.24 3.07 10.58
N ASP A 172 15.02 2.00 11.36
CA ASP A 172 15.90 0.83 11.39
C ASP A 172 15.90 0.11 10.03
N PHE A 173 14.73 -0.06 9.42
CA PHE A 173 14.56 -0.68 8.11
C PHE A 173 15.32 0.09 7.01
N VAL A 174 15.12 1.39 6.88
CA VAL A 174 15.79 2.17 5.83
C VAL A 174 17.29 2.34 6.09
N SER A 175 17.71 2.38 7.36
CA SER A 175 19.14 2.36 7.73
C SER A 175 19.82 1.07 7.27
N ALA A 176 19.17 -0.08 7.52
CA ALA A 176 19.66 -1.38 7.08
C ALA A 176 19.74 -1.48 5.55
N MET A 177 18.71 -0.98 4.83
CA MET A 177 18.74 -0.89 3.36
C MET A 177 19.96 -0.08 2.88
N GLY A 178 20.19 1.09 3.47
CA GLY A 178 21.33 1.95 3.11
C GLY A 178 22.67 1.28 3.36
N GLN A 179 22.83 0.55 4.48
CA GLN A 179 24.05 -0.21 4.80
C GLN A 179 24.26 -1.34 3.77
N GLY A 180 23.21 -2.12 3.49
CA GLY A 180 23.25 -3.20 2.52
C GLY A 180 23.58 -2.69 1.12
N PHE A 181 23.00 -1.56 0.71
CA PHE A 181 23.26 -0.96 -0.59
C PHE A 181 24.74 -0.58 -0.77
N ARG A 182 25.37 0.02 0.25
CA ARG A 182 26.79 0.37 0.21
C ARG A 182 27.70 -0.86 0.11
N SER A 183 27.30 -1.98 0.69
CA SER A 183 28.13 -3.20 0.72
C SER A 183 27.99 -4.08 -0.52
N ALA A 184 26.78 -4.23 -1.07
CA ALA A 184 26.47 -5.18 -2.13
C ALA A 184 25.37 -4.70 -3.09
N GLY A 185 25.21 -3.39 -3.25
CA GLY A 185 24.19 -2.81 -4.14
C GLY A 185 22.78 -3.16 -3.72
N TRP A 186 21.86 -3.22 -4.70
CA TRP A 186 20.45 -3.41 -4.42
C TRP A 186 20.14 -4.76 -3.74
N LYS A 187 20.84 -5.83 -4.15
CA LYS A 187 20.69 -7.14 -3.49
C LYS A 187 21.05 -7.08 -2.00
N GLY A 188 22.12 -6.37 -1.67
CA GLY A 188 22.50 -6.14 -0.27
C GLY A 188 21.47 -5.33 0.49
N ALA A 189 20.89 -4.29 -0.14
CA ALA A 189 19.83 -3.49 0.46
C ALA A 189 18.63 -4.36 0.85
N LEU A 190 18.12 -5.17 -0.09
CA LEU A 190 16.98 -6.05 0.15
C LEU A 190 17.28 -7.13 1.19
N SER A 191 18.48 -7.75 1.16
CA SER A 191 18.87 -8.77 2.14
C SER A 191 18.86 -8.20 3.55
N LYS A 192 19.43 -7.01 3.76
CA LYS A 192 19.42 -6.34 5.08
C LYS A 192 18.03 -5.88 5.52
N ALA A 193 17.22 -5.41 4.59
CA ALA A 193 15.83 -5.07 4.82
C ALA A 193 15.00 -6.28 5.30
N ILE A 194 15.15 -7.42 4.65
CA ILE A 194 14.50 -8.68 5.02
C ILE A 194 14.92 -9.12 6.43
N GLU A 195 16.23 -9.12 6.74
CA GLU A 195 16.74 -9.45 8.08
C GLU A 195 16.09 -8.56 9.15
N THR A 196 16.01 -7.25 8.88
CA THR A 196 15.43 -6.27 9.81
C THR A 196 13.92 -6.52 10.01
N ARG A 197 13.14 -6.68 8.94
CA ARG A 197 11.71 -6.97 9.05
C ARG A 197 11.43 -8.30 9.77
N LYS A 198 12.23 -9.34 9.52
CA LYS A 198 12.14 -10.61 10.26
C LYS A 198 12.47 -10.45 11.75
N ALA A 199 13.41 -9.58 12.10
CA ALA A 199 13.73 -9.29 13.50
C ALA A 199 12.59 -8.52 14.19
N GLN A 200 12.00 -7.53 13.51
CA GLN A 200 10.85 -6.75 14.00
C GLN A 200 9.64 -7.65 14.28
N ARG A 201 9.40 -8.69 13.47
CA ARG A 201 8.32 -9.67 13.69
C ARG A 201 8.44 -10.45 15.00
N LYS A 202 9.61 -10.52 15.62
CA LYS A 202 9.80 -11.20 16.93
C LYS A 202 9.26 -10.37 18.09
N THR A 203 9.10 -9.07 17.91
CA THR A 203 8.71 -8.12 18.97
C THR A 203 7.39 -7.40 18.69
N GLY A 204 6.85 -7.54 17.49
CA GLY A 204 5.62 -6.88 17.09
C GLY A 204 5.17 -7.27 15.69
N TYR A 205 4.14 -6.60 15.18
CA TYR A 205 3.68 -6.82 13.82
C TYR A 205 4.66 -6.21 12.80
N SER A 206 4.93 -6.96 11.75
CA SER A 206 5.58 -6.48 10.53
C SER A 206 5.06 -7.33 9.37
N SER A 207 4.67 -6.68 8.28
CA SER A 207 3.99 -7.31 7.14
C SER A 207 4.80 -8.48 6.56
N ALA A 208 4.17 -9.65 6.49
CA ALA A 208 4.72 -10.83 5.82
C ALA A 208 4.77 -10.63 4.31
N TYR A 209 3.80 -9.90 3.75
CA TYR A 209 3.77 -9.55 2.33
C TYR A 209 4.99 -8.71 1.91
N GLN A 210 5.37 -7.71 2.72
CA GLN A 210 6.56 -6.90 2.44
C GLN A 210 7.84 -7.75 2.37
N ILE A 211 7.97 -8.74 3.25
CA ILE A 211 9.10 -9.68 3.22
C ILE A 211 9.05 -10.54 1.95
N ALA A 212 7.87 -11.04 1.61
CA ALA A 212 7.66 -11.83 0.39
C ALA A 212 8.04 -11.05 -0.88
N ALA A 213 7.58 -9.80 -0.97
CA ALA A 213 7.84 -8.94 -2.12
C ALA A 213 9.34 -8.64 -2.30
N MET A 214 10.08 -8.47 -1.20
CA MET A 214 11.54 -8.31 -1.26
C MET A 214 12.26 -9.60 -1.70
N TYR A 215 11.81 -10.78 -1.26
CA TYR A 215 12.35 -12.04 -1.76
C TYR A 215 12.04 -12.25 -3.24
N ALA A 216 10.84 -11.85 -3.69
CA ALA A 216 10.48 -11.94 -5.11
C ALA A 216 11.37 -11.03 -5.98
N ASP A 217 11.68 -9.81 -5.52
CA ASP A 217 12.60 -8.90 -6.23
C ASP A 217 14.06 -9.39 -6.20
N LEU A 218 14.43 -10.23 -5.22
CA LEU A 218 15.69 -10.99 -5.19
C LEU A 218 15.66 -12.24 -6.08
N GLU A 219 14.52 -12.56 -6.70
CA GLU A 219 14.26 -13.77 -7.48
C GLU A 219 14.33 -15.09 -6.66
N ASP A 220 14.28 -15.00 -5.32
CA ASP A 220 14.14 -16.14 -4.43
C ASP A 220 12.66 -16.53 -4.31
N LYS A 221 12.20 -17.27 -5.32
CA LYS A 221 10.78 -17.64 -5.47
C LYS A 221 10.26 -18.48 -4.30
N ASP A 222 11.05 -19.40 -3.78
CA ASP A 222 10.59 -20.32 -2.75
C ASP A 222 10.39 -19.61 -1.41
N GLU A 223 11.34 -18.77 -1.00
CA GLU A 223 11.15 -17.92 0.18
C GLU A 223 10.02 -16.90 -0.04
N ALA A 224 9.89 -16.32 -1.26
CA ALA A 224 8.78 -15.42 -1.56
C ALA A 224 7.42 -16.11 -1.35
N PHE A 225 7.21 -17.31 -1.91
CA PHE A 225 5.94 -18.03 -1.72
C PHE A 225 5.70 -18.50 -0.29
N LYS A 226 6.74 -18.86 0.44
CA LYS A 226 6.61 -19.17 1.88
C LYS A 226 6.07 -17.98 2.66
N TRP A 227 6.59 -16.77 2.41
CA TRP A 227 6.13 -15.54 3.04
C TRP A 227 4.78 -15.06 2.52
N LEU A 228 4.46 -15.27 1.23
CA LEU A 228 3.11 -15.03 0.69
C LEU A 228 2.06 -15.92 1.35
N ASN A 229 2.38 -17.19 1.62
CA ASN A 229 1.48 -18.07 2.37
C ASN A 229 1.29 -17.61 3.83
N THR A 230 2.35 -17.11 4.46
CA THR A 230 2.24 -16.49 5.79
C THR A 230 1.35 -15.25 5.75
N ALA A 231 1.54 -14.37 4.74
CA ALA A 231 0.69 -13.20 4.52
C ALA A 231 -0.79 -13.58 4.34
N TYR A 232 -1.06 -14.67 3.61
CA TYR A 232 -2.43 -15.18 3.44
C TYR A 232 -3.06 -15.62 4.77
N GLN A 233 -2.31 -16.34 5.60
CA GLN A 233 -2.80 -16.78 6.92
C GLN A 233 -3.05 -15.61 7.86
N GLU A 234 -2.25 -14.56 7.77
CA GLU A 234 -2.34 -13.35 8.61
C GLU A 234 -3.32 -12.30 8.06
N ARG A 235 -3.96 -12.55 6.92
CA ARG A 235 -4.80 -11.59 6.19
C ARG A 235 -4.08 -10.26 5.96
N ASP A 236 -2.82 -10.34 5.51
CA ASP A 236 -2.01 -9.16 5.21
C ASP A 236 -2.60 -8.41 4.00
N VAL A 237 -2.86 -7.12 4.20
CA VAL A 237 -3.50 -6.26 3.19
C VAL A 237 -2.72 -6.16 1.89
N GLY A 238 -1.40 -6.33 1.94
CA GLY A 238 -0.55 -6.33 0.75
C GLY A 238 -0.97 -7.36 -0.31
N LEU A 239 -1.73 -8.39 0.07
CA LEU A 239 -2.22 -9.40 -0.88
C LEU A 239 -3.18 -8.83 -1.93
N LEU A 240 -3.78 -7.67 -1.72
CA LEU A 240 -4.54 -6.98 -2.77
C LEU A 240 -3.67 -6.64 -3.98
N SER A 241 -2.39 -6.37 -3.76
CA SER A 241 -1.43 -5.99 -4.82
C SER A 241 -0.78 -7.19 -5.53
N LEU A 242 -1.25 -8.43 -5.31
CA LEU A 242 -0.68 -9.62 -5.96
C LEU A 242 -0.58 -9.50 -7.47
N LYS A 243 -1.46 -8.75 -8.13
CA LYS A 243 -1.50 -8.57 -9.59
C LYS A 243 -0.71 -7.35 -10.07
N THR A 244 -0.55 -6.34 -9.26
CA THR A 244 -0.02 -5.02 -9.64
C THR A 244 1.41 -4.78 -9.17
N ASP A 245 1.78 -5.27 -7.99
CA ASP A 245 3.09 -5.03 -7.40
C ASP A 245 4.23 -5.47 -8.33
N PHE A 246 5.03 -4.49 -8.77
CA PHE A 246 6.17 -4.72 -9.66
C PHE A 246 7.26 -5.61 -9.04
N ARG A 247 7.34 -5.68 -7.72
CA ARG A 247 8.31 -6.51 -7.01
C ARG A 247 8.05 -8.00 -7.20
N LEU A 248 6.79 -8.35 -7.52
CA LEU A 248 6.37 -9.74 -7.78
C LEU A 248 6.55 -10.16 -9.24
N ASP A 249 7.17 -9.33 -10.11
CA ASP A 249 7.27 -9.62 -11.55
C ASP A 249 7.97 -10.95 -11.85
N ALA A 250 8.98 -11.33 -11.06
CA ALA A 250 9.64 -12.63 -11.19
C ALA A 250 8.73 -13.85 -10.92
N LEU A 251 7.59 -13.62 -10.24
CA LEU A 251 6.62 -14.65 -9.90
C LEU A 251 5.45 -14.75 -10.89
N ARG A 252 5.30 -13.80 -11.86
CA ARG A 252 4.12 -13.72 -12.74
C ARG A 252 3.84 -15.00 -13.53
N SER A 253 4.87 -15.72 -13.94
CA SER A 253 4.76 -16.98 -14.69
C SER A 253 4.63 -18.23 -13.80
N ASP A 254 4.73 -18.09 -12.48
CA ASP A 254 4.66 -19.23 -11.55
C ASP A 254 3.20 -19.55 -11.22
N PRO A 255 2.74 -20.80 -11.40
CA PRO A 255 1.35 -21.18 -11.16
C PRO A 255 0.90 -20.98 -9.71
N ARG A 256 1.84 -20.99 -8.76
CA ARG A 256 1.54 -20.72 -7.34
C ARG A 256 0.96 -19.30 -7.13
N LEU A 257 1.41 -18.31 -7.92
CA LEU A 257 0.86 -16.95 -7.83
C LEU A 257 -0.59 -16.91 -8.31
N ALA A 258 -0.89 -17.54 -9.45
CA ALA A 258 -2.26 -17.61 -9.98
C ALA A 258 -3.21 -18.33 -8.99
N GLU A 259 -2.73 -19.37 -8.32
CA GLU A 259 -3.48 -20.06 -7.28
C GLU A 259 -3.77 -19.14 -6.08
N LEU A 260 -2.77 -18.37 -5.63
CA LEU A 260 -2.94 -17.44 -4.52
C LEU A 260 -3.90 -16.30 -4.86
N VAL A 261 -3.80 -15.71 -6.06
CA VAL A 261 -4.74 -14.69 -6.57
C VAL A 261 -6.18 -15.22 -6.52
N ARG A 262 -6.39 -16.49 -6.93
CA ARG A 262 -7.72 -17.14 -6.85
C ARG A 262 -8.18 -17.36 -5.42
N LYS A 263 -7.28 -17.74 -4.49
CA LYS A 263 -7.60 -17.96 -3.07
C LYS A 263 -7.98 -16.66 -2.36
N VAL A 264 -7.33 -15.56 -2.70
CA VAL A 264 -7.67 -14.22 -2.21
C VAL A 264 -8.97 -13.71 -2.82
N GLY A 265 -9.40 -14.28 -3.95
CA GLY A 265 -10.66 -13.89 -4.61
C GLY A 265 -10.54 -12.63 -5.48
N LEU A 266 -9.32 -12.23 -5.85
CA LEU A 266 -9.15 -11.06 -6.72
C LEU A 266 -9.80 -11.27 -8.09
N PRO A 267 -10.46 -10.26 -8.66
CA PRO A 267 -11.08 -10.33 -9.98
C PRO A 267 -10.07 -10.76 -11.05
N LYS A 268 -10.56 -11.40 -12.15
CA LYS A 268 -9.71 -11.87 -13.25
C LYS A 268 -9.10 -10.72 -14.04
#